data_b8923df749beca5ecbac53d6ecc89819
#
_entry.id   b8923df749beca5ecbac53d6ecc89819
#
_cell.length_a   1.000
_cell.length_b   1.000
_cell.length_c   1.000
_cell.angle_alpha   90.00
_cell.angle_beta   90.00
_cell.angle_gamma   90.00
#
_symmetry.space_group_name_H-M   'P 1'
#
loop_
_entity.id
_entity.type
_entity.pdbx_description
1 polymer ?
#
loop_
_entity_poly.entity_id
_entity_poly.type
_entity_poly.pdbx_seq_one_letter_code
_entity_poly.pdbx_strand_id
1 'polypeptide(L)'
;EYGWVKVGDEYYLMATELVDAAMKDIGIEDYEIVNRFSGADLELAEFKHPFVERTSTVLCGDHVTLEAGTGCVHTAPAHGEDDFNIVMRYNKEGKTELPIVSLVNETGNYTKQVDDNRYGDTEFPLAGVEIHDAEVPVIKILAHNNALLHKSSLRHQYAHCWRCKNPVIYRATEQWFSSVDGYRQQALDAIDNQVQWIPKWGHDRIFNMVRDRGDWVISRQRIWGVPIPIYYCESCGEYIINDDTIKALQEKVAVEGSDAWWAHSAKELLPEGFKCPHCGHDEFKKETDIMDVWFDSGSSWSGVLEVNGLDVPCAMYLEG
;
A
#
# COMPACT_ATOMS: atom_id res chain seq x y z
N GLU A 1 -25.38 11.58 -9.52
CA GLU A 1 -26.70 11.45 -8.85
C GLU A 1 -26.95 9.99 -8.48
N TYR A 2 -27.50 9.76 -7.29
CA TYR A 2 -27.90 8.43 -6.77
C TYR A 2 -29.39 8.40 -6.50
N GLY A 3 -29.96 7.21 -6.40
CA GLY A 3 -31.36 7.05 -6.08
C GLY A 3 -31.65 5.75 -5.33
N TRP A 4 -32.75 5.74 -4.60
CA TRP A 4 -33.33 4.53 -4.08
C TRP A 4 -34.20 3.90 -5.15
N VAL A 5 -33.84 2.68 -5.55
CA VAL A 5 -34.59 1.88 -6.53
C VAL A 5 -35.45 0.86 -5.76
N LYS A 6 -36.75 1.02 -5.83
CA LYS A 6 -37.73 0.14 -5.18
C LYS A 6 -38.01 -1.04 -6.08
N VAL A 7 -37.91 -2.24 -5.53
CA VAL A 7 -38.29 -3.52 -6.15
C VAL A 7 -39.14 -4.30 -5.15
N GLY A 8 -40.45 -4.37 -5.37
CA GLY A 8 -41.37 -4.93 -4.38
C GLY A 8 -41.30 -4.18 -3.05
N ASP A 9 -40.88 -4.86 -1.99
CA ASP A 9 -40.72 -4.28 -0.64
C ASP A 9 -39.24 -3.90 -0.32
N GLU A 10 -38.34 -4.14 -1.24
CA GLU A 10 -36.89 -3.85 -1.05
C GLU A 10 -36.46 -2.56 -1.75
N TYR A 11 -35.38 -1.98 -1.26
CA TYR A 11 -34.77 -0.76 -1.80
C TYR A 11 -33.29 -0.96 -2.06
N TYR A 12 -32.86 -0.64 -3.27
CA TYR A 12 -31.45 -0.72 -3.69
C TYR A 12 -30.89 0.67 -3.93
N LEU A 13 -29.69 0.93 -3.45
CA LEU A 13 -28.97 2.17 -3.71
C LEU A 13 -28.14 2.03 -4.97
N MET A 14 -28.35 2.90 -5.96
CA MET A 14 -27.61 2.89 -7.21
C MET A 14 -27.43 4.31 -7.77
N ALA A 15 -26.39 4.51 -8.59
CA ALA A 15 -26.28 5.69 -9.44
C ALA A 15 -27.43 5.68 -10.46
N THR A 16 -28.16 6.78 -10.56
CA THR A 16 -29.41 6.84 -11.35
C THR A 16 -29.19 6.56 -12.84
N GLU A 17 -28.04 6.92 -13.39
CA GLU A 17 -27.66 6.64 -14.77
C GLU A 17 -27.40 5.15 -15.06
N LEU A 18 -27.07 4.36 -14.03
CA LEU A 18 -26.75 2.94 -14.16
C LEU A 18 -27.94 2.03 -13.86
N VAL A 19 -29.06 2.56 -13.36
CA VAL A 19 -30.21 1.76 -12.89
C VAL A 19 -30.74 0.82 -13.98
N ASP A 20 -31.03 1.34 -15.17
CA ASP A 20 -31.66 0.54 -16.23
C ASP A 20 -30.73 -0.62 -16.67
N ALA A 21 -29.42 -0.35 -16.79
CA ALA A 21 -28.44 -1.36 -17.16
C ALA A 21 -28.27 -2.41 -16.04
N ALA A 22 -28.15 -1.97 -14.80
CA ALA A 22 -28.00 -2.84 -13.64
C ALA A 22 -29.26 -3.73 -13.44
N MET A 23 -30.46 -3.16 -13.53
CA MET A 23 -31.71 -3.91 -13.39
C MET A 23 -31.91 -4.95 -14.49
N LYS A 24 -31.52 -4.63 -15.72
CA LYS A 24 -31.48 -5.58 -16.82
C LYS A 24 -30.53 -6.74 -16.57
N ASP A 25 -29.31 -6.46 -16.09
CA ASP A 25 -28.30 -7.48 -15.79
C ASP A 25 -28.73 -8.40 -14.64
N ILE A 26 -29.43 -7.85 -13.66
CA ILE A 26 -30.03 -8.59 -12.52
C ILE A 26 -31.25 -9.40 -12.95
N GLY A 27 -31.88 -9.01 -14.04
CA GLY A 27 -33.15 -9.65 -14.55
C GLY A 27 -34.41 -9.15 -13.87
N ILE A 28 -34.42 -7.91 -13.38
CA ILE A 28 -35.56 -7.26 -12.74
C ILE A 28 -36.16 -6.26 -13.73
N GLU A 29 -37.41 -6.44 -14.10
CA GLU A 29 -38.16 -5.58 -15.04
C GLU A 29 -39.07 -4.57 -14.35
N ASP A 30 -39.57 -4.89 -13.14
CA ASP A 30 -40.50 -4.03 -12.40
C ASP A 30 -39.80 -3.34 -11.24
N TYR A 31 -39.43 -2.07 -11.44
CA TYR A 31 -38.77 -1.22 -10.45
C TYR A 31 -39.16 0.25 -10.61
N GLU A 32 -38.96 1.02 -9.56
CA GLU A 32 -39.20 2.46 -9.54
C GLU A 32 -38.08 3.20 -8.82
N ILE A 33 -37.61 4.31 -9.39
CA ILE A 33 -36.69 5.22 -8.70
C ILE A 33 -37.54 6.17 -7.83
N VAL A 34 -37.60 5.90 -6.55
CA VAL A 34 -38.52 6.60 -5.61
C VAL A 34 -37.91 7.86 -5.01
N ASN A 35 -36.56 8.01 -5.05
CA ASN A 35 -35.88 9.21 -4.56
C ASN A 35 -34.57 9.42 -5.33
N ARG A 36 -34.13 10.69 -5.41
CA ARG A 36 -32.86 11.08 -6.06
C ARG A 36 -32.14 12.06 -5.18
N PHE A 37 -30.80 11.93 -5.08
CA PHE A 37 -29.95 12.76 -4.25
C PHE A 37 -28.50 12.76 -4.75
N SER A 38 -27.68 13.64 -4.22
CA SER A 38 -26.26 13.65 -4.51
C SER A 38 -25.53 12.52 -3.76
N GLY A 39 -24.50 11.94 -4.36
CA GLY A 39 -23.59 11.03 -3.64
C GLY A 39 -22.98 11.65 -2.38
N ALA A 40 -22.78 12.97 -2.38
CA ALA A 40 -22.31 13.71 -1.21
C ALA A 40 -23.28 13.67 -0.01
N ASP A 41 -24.57 13.49 -0.26
CA ASP A 41 -25.57 13.36 0.82
C ASP A 41 -25.45 12.03 1.57
N LEU A 42 -24.71 11.08 1.02
CA LEU A 42 -24.42 9.79 1.63
C LEU A 42 -23.05 9.76 2.33
N GLU A 43 -22.26 10.82 2.23
CA GLU A 43 -20.91 10.84 2.82
C GLU A 43 -20.99 10.48 4.32
N LEU A 44 -20.19 9.51 4.73
CA LEU A 44 -20.13 8.95 6.09
C LEU A 44 -21.38 8.17 6.55
N ALA A 45 -22.34 7.90 5.65
CA ALA A 45 -23.39 6.93 5.98
C ALA A 45 -22.79 5.54 6.22
N GLU A 46 -23.42 4.77 7.09
CA GLU A 46 -22.94 3.45 7.49
C GLU A 46 -23.86 2.34 6.99
N PHE A 47 -23.26 1.30 6.45
CA PHE A 47 -23.94 0.09 6.01
C PHE A 47 -23.36 -1.14 6.70
N LYS A 48 -24.19 -2.14 6.92
CA LYS A 48 -23.74 -3.41 7.48
C LYS A 48 -22.97 -4.20 6.41
N HIS A 49 -21.82 -4.76 6.78
CA HIS A 49 -21.09 -5.68 5.89
C HIS A 49 -21.91 -6.96 5.64
N PRO A 50 -21.88 -7.55 4.43
CA PRO A 50 -22.79 -8.64 4.06
C PRO A 50 -22.59 -9.98 4.79
N PHE A 51 -21.47 -10.21 5.46
CA PHE A 51 -21.21 -11.46 6.20
C PHE A 51 -20.26 -11.32 7.40
N VAL A 52 -19.87 -10.11 7.78
CA VAL A 52 -19.04 -9.85 8.97
C VAL A 52 -19.70 -8.78 9.84
N GLU A 53 -19.70 -8.95 11.15
CA GLU A 53 -20.22 -7.96 12.12
C GLU A 53 -19.34 -6.72 12.15
N ARG A 54 -19.42 -5.91 11.12
CA ARG A 54 -18.80 -4.59 11.05
C ARG A 54 -19.61 -3.64 10.17
N THR A 55 -19.36 -2.37 10.32
CA THR A 55 -19.91 -1.30 9.48
C THR A 55 -18.98 -1.03 8.30
N SER A 56 -19.60 -0.70 7.16
CA SER A 56 -18.92 -0.16 5.98
C SER A 56 -19.34 1.29 5.81
N THR A 57 -18.39 2.21 5.92
CA THR A 57 -18.62 3.65 5.82
C THR A 57 -18.55 4.11 4.37
N VAL A 58 -19.50 4.94 3.95
CA VAL A 58 -19.51 5.52 2.61
C VAL A 58 -18.47 6.64 2.50
N LEU A 59 -17.58 6.52 1.52
CA LEU A 59 -16.61 7.53 1.15
C LEU A 59 -16.85 8.01 -0.29
N CYS A 60 -16.72 9.29 -0.55
CA CYS A 60 -16.86 9.87 -1.89
C CYS A 60 -15.50 9.90 -2.60
N GLY A 61 -15.33 9.10 -3.66
CA GLY A 61 -14.08 8.96 -4.41
C GLY A 61 -14.25 9.17 -5.90
N ASP A 62 -13.29 9.87 -6.51
CA ASP A 62 -13.30 10.20 -7.94
C ASP A 62 -13.02 8.99 -8.85
N HIS A 63 -12.53 7.87 -8.27
CA HIS A 63 -12.31 6.60 -8.96
C HIS A 63 -13.60 5.82 -9.24
N VAL A 64 -14.72 6.22 -8.65
CA VAL A 64 -16.03 5.63 -8.91
C VAL A 64 -16.62 6.25 -10.16
N THR A 65 -16.80 5.43 -11.21
CA THR A 65 -17.27 5.87 -12.53
C THR A 65 -18.70 5.40 -12.81
N LEU A 66 -19.28 5.93 -13.90
CA LEU A 66 -20.60 5.54 -14.42
C LEU A 66 -20.50 4.57 -15.60
N GLU A 67 -19.40 3.84 -15.73
CA GLU A 67 -19.17 2.94 -16.87
C GLU A 67 -19.84 1.57 -16.71
N ALA A 68 -19.95 1.08 -15.50
CA ALA A 68 -20.53 -0.24 -15.21
C ALA A 68 -20.97 -0.37 -13.75
N GLY A 69 -21.75 -1.42 -13.46
CA GLY A 69 -22.17 -1.81 -12.12
C GLY A 69 -23.29 -0.93 -11.56
N THR A 70 -23.19 -0.56 -10.30
CA THR A 70 -24.22 0.19 -9.56
C THR A 70 -23.79 1.60 -9.17
N GLY A 71 -22.53 1.98 -9.40
CA GLY A 71 -21.95 3.21 -8.87
C GLY A 71 -21.59 3.15 -7.39
N CYS A 72 -21.79 1.99 -6.74
CA CYS A 72 -21.36 1.72 -5.36
C CYS A 72 -20.26 0.66 -5.39
N VAL A 73 -19.05 1.02 -4.96
CA VAL A 73 -17.86 0.17 -5.04
C VAL A 73 -17.43 -0.22 -3.64
N HIS A 74 -17.11 -1.50 -3.43
CA HIS A 74 -16.51 -1.96 -2.18
C HIS A 74 -15.08 -1.41 -2.07
N THR A 75 -14.75 -0.82 -0.92
CA THR A 75 -13.43 -0.22 -0.64
C THR A 75 -12.64 -1.11 0.31
N ALA A 76 -11.46 -1.58 -0.14
CA ALA A 76 -10.55 -2.42 0.64
C ALA A 76 -9.16 -1.75 0.72
N PRO A 77 -8.91 -0.86 1.69
CA PRO A 77 -7.74 0.01 1.71
C PRO A 77 -6.38 -0.72 1.82
N ALA A 78 -6.39 -1.98 2.23
CA ALA A 78 -5.18 -2.80 2.22
C ALA A 78 -4.91 -3.51 0.88
N HIS A 79 -5.84 -3.44 -0.10
CA HIS A 79 -5.79 -4.26 -1.31
C HIS A 79 -6.06 -3.49 -2.61
N GLY A 80 -6.08 -2.16 -2.58
CA GLY A 80 -6.22 -1.28 -3.73
C GLY A 80 -5.59 0.08 -3.47
N GLU A 81 -4.90 0.64 -4.47
CA GLU A 81 -4.24 1.95 -4.34
C GLU A 81 -5.26 3.08 -4.18
N ASP A 82 -6.30 3.10 -5.01
CA ASP A 82 -7.37 4.10 -4.90
C ASP A 82 -8.11 3.98 -3.57
N ASP A 83 -8.37 2.75 -3.13
CA ASP A 83 -9.00 2.44 -1.84
C ASP A 83 -8.14 2.93 -0.66
N PHE A 84 -6.82 2.71 -0.72
CA PHE A 84 -5.89 3.22 0.28
C PHE A 84 -5.88 4.75 0.31
N ASN A 85 -5.73 5.37 -0.84
CA ASN A 85 -5.62 6.82 -0.96
C ASN A 85 -6.88 7.54 -0.46
N ILE A 86 -8.07 7.02 -0.76
CA ILE A 86 -9.31 7.63 -0.28
C ILE A 86 -9.44 7.53 1.24
N VAL A 87 -9.16 6.36 1.83
CA VAL A 87 -9.21 6.17 3.29
C VAL A 87 -8.19 7.07 3.99
N MET A 88 -6.95 7.11 3.49
CA MET A 88 -5.90 7.98 4.05
C MET A 88 -6.26 9.47 3.96
N ARG A 89 -6.91 9.91 2.87
CA ARG A 89 -7.39 11.28 2.73
C ARG A 89 -8.42 11.61 3.81
N TYR A 90 -9.43 10.78 4.00
CA TYR A 90 -10.48 11.00 5.01
C TYR A 90 -9.92 11.00 6.45
N ASN A 91 -9.00 10.08 6.75
CA ASN A 91 -8.33 10.04 8.05
C ASN A 91 -7.47 11.29 8.27
N LYS A 92 -6.71 11.74 7.27
CA LYS A 92 -5.88 12.94 7.35
C LYS A 92 -6.71 14.23 7.52
N GLU A 93 -7.90 14.28 6.91
CA GLU A 93 -8.85 15.37 7.07
C GLU A 93 -9.58 15.35 8.43
N GLY A 94 -9.35 14.32 9.24
CA GLY A 94 -10.02 14.12 10.54
C GLY A 94 -11.50 13.79 10.44
N LYS A 95 -11.96 13.35 9.27
CA LYS A 95 -13.36 12.94 9.06
C LYS A 95 -13.62 11.53 9.55
N THR A 96 -12.61 10.67 9.52
CA THR A 96 -12.69 9.26 9.95
C THR A 96 -11.40 8.81 10.63
N GLU A 97 -11.45 7.65 11.30
CA GLU A 97 -10.30 6.91 11.84
C GLU A 97 -10.36 5.46 11.34
N LEU A 98 -10.58 5.27 10.04
CA LEU A 98 -10.71 3.94 9.44
C LEU A 98 -9.36 3.22 9.41
N PRO A 99 -9.28 1.98 9.92
CA PRO A 99 -8.04 1.22 9.93
C PRO A 99 -7.71 0.65 8.55
N ILE A 100 -6.41 0.52 8.25
CA ILE A 100 -5.92 -0.23 7.10
C ILE A 100 -5.72 -1.68 7.55
N VAL A 101 -6.71 -2.52 7.31
CA VAL A 101 -6.70 -3.92 7.76
C VAL A 101 -6.35 -4.83 6.58
N SER A 102 -5.18 -5.50 6.66
CA SER A 102 -4.81 -6.55 5.71
C SER A 102 -5.18 -7.93 6.29
N LEU A 103 -6.10 -8.60 5.61
CA LEU A 103 -6.51 -9.97 5.97
C LEU A 103 -5.73 -11.04 5.19
N VAL A 104 -4.76 -10.64 4.37
CA VAL A 104 -3.93 -11.53 3.55
C VAL A 104 -2.49 -11.48 4.06
N ASN A 105 -1.91 -12.64 4.33
CA ASN A 105 -0.53 -12.79 4.81
C ASN A 105 0.51 -12.70 3.66
N GLU A 106 1.79 -12.88 4.00
CA GLU A 106 2.91 -12.78 3.07
C GLU A 106 2.92 -13.85 1.98
N THR A 107 2.20 -14.94 2.19
CA THR A 107 2.10 -16.04 1.22
C THR A 107 0.86 -15.97 0.34
N GLY A 108 0.07 -14.88 0.45
CA GLY A 108 -1.13 -14.67 -0.35
C GLY A 108 -2.38 -15.39 0.18
N ASN A 109 -2.34 -15.91 1.41
CA ASN A 109 -3.44 -16.62 2.02
C ASN A 109 -4.17 -15.76 3.03
N TYR A 110 -5.47 -15.95 3.14
CA TYR A 110 -6.23 -15.29 4.20
C TYR A 110 -5.76 -15.71 5.59
N THR A 111 -5.65 -14.73 6.48
CA THR A 111 -5.37 -14.95 7.91
C THR A 111 -6.60 -15.47 8.64
N LYS A 112 -6.43 -15.96 9.87
CA LYS A 112 -7.56 -16.42 10.70
C LYS A 112 -8.59 -15.32 10.97
N GLN A 113 -8.18 -14.07 10.99
CA GLN A 113 -9.04 -12.91 11.25
C GLN A 113 -10.18 -12.73 10.23
N VAL A 114 -10.05 -13.29 9.02
CA VAL A 114 -11.11 -13.22 7.99
C VAL A 114 -12.39 -13.91 8.43
N ASP A 115 -12.28 -14.91 9.28
CA ASP A 115 -13.42 -15.68 9.80
C ASP A 115 -13.93 -15.16 11.16
N ASP A 116 -13.25 -14.15 11.75
CA ASP A 116 -13.67 -13.54 13.01
C ASP A 116 -14.96 -12.73 12.81
N ASN A 117 -15.90 -12.88 13.75
CA ASN A 117 -17.16 -12.15 13.74
C ASN A 117 -18.01 -12.34 12.47
N ARG A 118 -17.88 -13.46 11.77
CA ARG A 118 -18.78 -13.81 10.66
C ARG A 118 -20.18 -14.16 11.17
N TYR A 119 -21.16 -13.83 10.35
CA TYR A 119 -22.56 -14.25 10.56
C TYR A 119 -23.12 -14.92 9.30
N GLY A 120 -24.23 -15.64 9.46
CA GLY A 120 -24.84 -16.42 8.39
C GLY A 120 -24.08 -17.71 8.14
N ASP A 121 -23.72 -17.96 6.89
CA ASP A 121 -23.00 -19.19 6.52
C ASP A 121 -21.56 -19.22 7.01
N THR A 122 -21.23 -20.27 7.76
CA THR A 122 -19.88 -20.58 8.25
C THR A 122 -19.34 -21.90 7.70
N GLU A 123 -20.02 -22.54 6.75
CA GLU A 123 -19.60 -23.81 6.15
C GLU A 123 -18.37 -23.65 5.24
N PHE A 124 -18.15 -22.43 4.74
CA PHE A 124 -17.01 -22.13 3.88
C PHE A 124 -15.97 -21.26 4.61
N PRO A 125 -15.02 -21.85 5.38
CA PRO A 125 -13.96 -21.09 6.02
C PRO A 125 -13.07 -20.45 4.95
N LEU A 126 -12.67 -19.21 5.18
CA LEU A 126 -11.76 -18.46 4.32
C LEU A 126 -10.33 -18.48 4.85
N ALA A 127 -10.13 -18.68 6.15
CA ALA A 127 -8.81 -18.74 6.78
C ALA A 127 -7.92 -19.81 6.12
N GLY A 128 -6.73 -19.41 5.68
CA GLY A 128 -5.77 -20.28 5.01
C GLY A 128 -6.04 -20.49 3.51
N VAL A 129 -7.16 -20.00 2.96
CA VAL A 129 -7.46 -20.06 1.53
C VAL A 129 -6.59 -19.06 0.79
N GLU A 130 -6.00 -19.46 -0.33
CA GLU A 130 -5.26 -18.55 -1.22
C GLU A 130 -6.24 -17.57 -1.89
N ILE A 131 -5.84 -16.31 -2.05
CA ILE A 131 -6.75 -15.23 -2.45
C ILE A 131 -7.45 -15.47 -3.79
N HIS A 132 -6.75 -16.08 -4.78
CA HIS A 132 -7.35 -16.37 -6.09
C HIS A 132 -8.33 -17.56 -6.05
N ASP A 133 -8.20 -18.44 -5.06
CA ASP A 133 -9.11 -19.58 -4.84
C ASP A 133 -10.33 -19.17 -3.98
N ALA A 134 -10.32 -17.99 -3.38
CA ALA A 134 -11.36 -17.53 -2.47
C ALA A 134 -12.63 -17.03 -3.19
N GLU A 135 -12.58 -16.76 -4.49
CA GLU A 135 -13.72 -16.23 -5.26
C GLU A 135 -14.98 -17.10 -5.08
N VAL A 136 -14.86 -18.40 -5.29
CA VAL A 136 -16.00 -19.33 -5.22
C VAL A 136 -16.56 -19.44 -3.80
N PRO A 137 -15.77 -19.62 -2.73
CA PRO A 137 -16.25 -19.56 -1.35
C PRO A 137 -16.97 -18.26 -1.02
N VAL A 138 -16.42 -17.10 -1.37
CA VAL A 138 -17.05 -15.79 -1.10
C VAL A 138 -18.40 -15.66 -1.80
N ILE A 139 -18.50 -16.06 -3.07
CA ILE A 139 -19.77 -16.05 -3.81
C ILE A 139 -20.83 -16.92 -3.11
N LYS A 140 -20.44 -18.10 -2.62
CA LYS A 140 -21.36 -19.00 -1.91
C LYS A 140 -21.84 -18.42 -0.59
N ILE A 141 -20.95 -17.76 0.17
CA ILE A 141 -21.30 -17.08 1.42
C ILE A 141 -22.30 -15.95 1.14
N LEU A 142 -22.05 -15.12 0.13
CA LEU A 142 -22.93 -14.04 -0.26
C LEU A 142 -24.32 -14.56 -0.70
N ALA A 143 -24.34 -15.63 -1.50
CA ALA A 143 -25.58 -16.26 -1.95
C ALA A 143 -26.38 -16.85 -0.79
N HIS A 144 -25.71 -17.54 0.15
CA HIS A 144 -26.36 -18.10 1.34
C HIS A 144 -26.99 -17.02 2.23
N ASN A 145 -26.30 -15.90 2.37
CA ASN A 145 -26.76 -14.77 3.18
C ASN A 145 -27.79 -13.86 2.45
N ASN A 146 -28.24 -14.25 1.26
CA ASN A 146 -29.10 -13.42 0.39
C ASN A 146 -28.51 -12.02 0.10
N ALA A 147 -27.16 -11.93 0.05
CA ALA A 147 -26.43 -10.70 -0.20
C ALA A 147 -25.80 -10.64 -1.60
N LEU A 148 -26.01 -11.66 -2.43
CA LEU A 148 -25.58 -11.71 -3.82
C LEU A 148 -26.72 -11.31 -4.74
N LEU A 149 -26.66 -10.13 -5.32
CA LEU A 149 -27.66 -9.63 -6.23
C LEU A 149 -27.48 -10.16 -7.66
N HIS A 150 -26.25 -10.06 -8.19
CA HIS A 150 -25.87 -10.55 -9.52
C HIS A 150 -24.38 -10.92 -9.56
N LYS A 151 -24.04 -11.78 -10.51
CA LYS A 151 -22.66 -12.16 -10.79
C LYS A 151 -22.45 -12.27 -12.30
N SER A 152 -21.40 -11.63 -12.80
CA SER A 152 -20.96 -11.77 -14.19
C SER A 152 -19.45 -12.00 -14.26
N SER A 153 -18.99 -12.50 -15.40
CA SER A 153 -17.56 -12.68 -15.66
C SER A 153 -17.06 -11.52 -16.52
N LEU A 154 -15.95 -10.91 -16.08
CA LEU A 154 -15.28 -9.85 -16.82
C LEU A 154 -13.90 -10.34 -17.31
N ARG A 155 -13.61 -10.13 -18.59
CA ARG A 155 -12.27 -10.36 -19.14
C ARG A 155 -11.52 -9.04 -19.21
N HIS A 156 -10.46 -8.93 -18.45
CA HIS A 156 -9.60 -7.74 -18.43
C HIS A 156 -8.11 -8.12 -18.42
N GLN A 157 -7.26 -7.13 -18.61
CA GLN A 157 -5.81 -7.30 -18.42
C GLN A 157 -5.51 -7.25 -16.93
N TYR A 158 -4.70 -8.20 -16.45
CA TYR A 158 -4.28 -8.28 -15.06
C TYR A 158 -2.75 -8.26 -14.96
N ALA A 159 -2.22 -7.58 -13.95
CA ALA A 159 -0.79 -7.50 -13.74
C ALA A 159 -0.22 -8.86 -13.31
N HIS A 160 0.87 -9.27 -13.95
CA HIS A 160 1.60 -10.48 -13.63
C HIS A 160 3.06 -10.16 -13.27
N CYS A 161 3.62 -10.94 -12.36
CA CYS A 161 5.02 -10.84 -12.01
C CYS A 161 5.90 -11.06 -13.26
N TRP A 162 6.78 -10.12 -13.56
CA TRP A 162 7.66 -10.21 -14.72
C TRP A 162 8.61 -11.42 -14.67
N ARG A 163 8.92 -11.93 -13.46
CA ARG A 163 9.83 -13.07 -13.24
C ARG A 163 9.11 -14.42 -13.27
N CYS A 164 8.15 -14.65 -12.37
CA CYS A 164 7.46 -15.94 -12.26
C CYS A 164 6.18 -16.03 -13.12
N LYS A 165 5.72 -14.93 -13.70
CA LYS A 165 4.54 -14.83 -14.57
C LYS A 165 3.19 -15.11 -13.86
N ASN A 166 3.20 -15.31 -12.56
CA ASN A 166 1.97 -15.46 -11.78
C ASN A 166 1.27 -14.11 -11.59
N PRO A 167 -0.06 -14.07 -11.41
CA PRO A 167 -0.77 -12.86 -11.09
C PRO A 167 -0.23 -12.25 -9.79
N VAL A 168 -0.17 -10.93 -9.72
CA VAL A 168 0.22 -10.22 -8.49
C VAL A 168 -1.00 -9.97 -7.61
N ILE A 169 -0.76 -9.78 -6.33
CA ILE A 169 -1.77 -9.29 -5.38
C ILE A 169 -1.38 -7.90 -4.90
N TYR A 170 -2.38 -7.04 -4.68
CA TYR A 170 -2.18 -5.76 -4.03
C TYR A 170 -2.35 -5.95 -2.52
N ARG A 171 -1.34 -5.53 -1.76
CA ARG A 171 -1.32 -5.69 -0.31
C ARG A 171 -0.59 -4.53 0.34
N ALA A 172 -1.26 -3.85 1.26
CA ALA A 172 -0.59 -2.86 2.10
C ALA A 172 0.39 -3.56 3.03
N THR A 173 1.62 -3.08 3.06
CA THR A 173 2.69 -3.58 3.93
C THR A 173 3.42 -2.39 4.54
N GLU A 174 3.95 -2.59 5.75
CA GLU A 174 4.86 -1.62 6.34
C GLU A 174 6.14 -1.56 5.51
N GLN A 175 6.56 -0.35 5.16
CA GLN A 175 7.74 -0.11 4.34
C GLN A 175 8.49 1.12 4.87
N TRP A 176 9.79 1.19 4.60
CA TRP A 176 10.59 2.37 4.85
C TRP A 176 10.57 3.30 3.64
N PHE A 177 10.21 4.55 3.89
CA PHE A 177 10.13 5.58 2.86
C PHE A 177 11.17 6.67 3.12
N SER A 178 11.81 7.14 2.06
CA SER A 178 12.56 8.40 2.07
C SER A 178 11.66 9.49 1.52
N SER A 179 11.46 10.56 2.31
CA SER A 179 10.68 11.71 1.85
C SER A 179 11.41 12.45 0.74
N VAL A 180 10.75 12.57 -0.41
CA VAL A 180 11.26 13.34 -1.56
C VAL A 180 11.03 14.83 -1.37
N ASP A 181 10.04 15.23 -0.59
CA ASP A 181 9.67 16.64 -0.39
C ASP A 181 10.82 17.48 0.19
N GLY A 182 11.67 16.87 1.03
CA GLY A 182 12.80 17.56 1.65
C GLY A 182 13.87 18.08 0.68
N TYR A 183 13.98 17.49 -0.51
CA TYR A 183 14.97 17.89 -1.52
C TYR A 183 14.40 18.13 -2.92
N ARG A 184 13.10 17.93 -3.14
CA ARG A 184 12.42 18.07 -4.43
C ARG A 184 12.75 19.39 -5.12
N GLN A 185 12.58 20.52 -4.41
CA GLN A 185 12.80 21.84 -5.01
C GLN A 185 14.26 22.04 -5.41
N GLN A 186 15.20 21.59 -4.59
CA GLN A 186 16.65 21.67 -4.92
C GLN A 186 17.00 20.85 -6.16
N ALA A 187 16.38 19.66 -6.30
CA ALA A 187 16.57 18.82 -7.49
C ALA A 187 15.97 19.47 -8.75
N LEU A 188 14.78 20.06 -8.67
CA LEU A 188 14.16 20.78 -9.79
C LEU A 188 14.98 22.00 -10.20
N ASP A 189 15.50 22.77 -9.25
CA ASP A 189 16.38 23.93 -9.51
C ASP A 189 17.69 23.49 -10.18
N ALA A 190 18.26 22.35 -9.80
CA ALA A 190 19.43 21.80 -10.44
C ALA A 190 19.13 21.33 -11.88
N ILE A 191 18.00 20.69 -12.11
CA ILE A 191 17.54 20.26 -13.45
C ILE A 191 17.40 21.46 -14.38
N ASP A 192 16.83 22.55 -13.89
CA ASP A 192 16.58 23.75 -14.68
C ASP A 192 17.86 24.57 -14.97
N ASN A 193 18.75 24.66 -13.97
CA ASN A 193 19.81 25.69 -14.03
C ASN A 193 21.24 25.13 -14.08
N GLN A 194 21.45 23.84 -13.76
CA GLN A 194 22.80 23.28 -13.61
C GLN A 194 23.12 22.16 -14.59
N VAL A 195 22.11 21.55 -15.22
CA VAL A 195 22.27 20.41 -16.11
C VAL A 195 22.11 20.82 -17.57
N GLN A 196 23.07 20.43 -18.40
CA GLN A 196 22.94 20.54 -19.87
C GLN A 196 22.32 19.26 -20.43
N TRP A 197 21.15 19.39 -21.02
CA TRP A 197 20.38 18.25 -21.53
C TRP A 197 20.69 17.95 -23.01
N ILE A 198 21.11 16.71 -23.29
CA ILE A 198 21.34 16.17 -24.63
C ILE A 198 20.74 14.76 -24.71
N PRO A 199 19.60 14.58 -25.40
CA PRO A 199 18.78 15.57 -26.13
C PRO A 199 17.97 16.48 -25.16
N LYS A 200 17.52 17.62 -25.66
CA LYS A 200 16.80 18.63 -24.86
C LYS A 200 15.52 18.10 -24.18
N TRP A 201 14.81 17.18 -24.82
CA TRP A 201 13.59 16.60 -24.23
C TRP A 201 13.82 15.81 -22.93
N GLY A 202 15.06 15.44 -22.66
CA GLY A 202 15.44 14.80 -21.38
C GLY A 202 15.12 15.68 -20.17
N HIS A 203 15.23 17.01 -20.33
CA HIS A 203 14.85 17.99 -19.31
C HIS A 203 13.41 17.78 -18.85
N ASP A 204 12.44 17.90 -19.77
CA ASP A 204 11.03 17.84 -19.43
C ASP A 204 10.64 16.49 -18.82
N ARG A 205 11.25 15.40 -19.32
CA ARG A 205 11.04 14.07 -18.77
C ARG A 205 11.47 13.98 -17.32
N ILE A 206 12.70 14.35 -16.99
CA ILE A 206 13.24 14.25 -15.64
C ILE A 206 12.57 15.25 -14.71
N PHE A 207 12.34 16.48 -15.17
CA PHE A 207 11.64 17.51 -14.40
C PHE A 207 10.26 17.01 -13.94
N ASN A 208 9.44 16.51 -14.87
CA ASN A 208 8.11 15.99 -14.54
C ASN A 208 8.18 14.78 -13.61
N MET A 209 9.11 13.85 -13.84
CA MET A 209 9.31 12.69 -12.96
C MET A 209 9.65 13.09 -11.52
N VAL A 210 10.50 14.11 -11.32
CA VAL A 210 10.88 14.59 -9.97
C VAL A 210 9.75 15.40 -9.35
N ARG A 211 9.09 16.26 -10.14
CA ARG A 211 7.98 17.10 -9.67
C ARG A 211 6.84 16.26 -9.12
N ASP A 212 6.44 15.22 -9.83
CA ASP A 212 5.25 14.42 -9.54
C ASP A 212 5.56 13.16 -8.71
N ARG A 213 6.83 12.94 -8.33
CA ARG A 213 7.25 11.77 -7.57
C ARG A 213 6.76 11.83 -6.13
N GLY A 214 6.09 10.77 -5.69
CA GLY A 214 5.81 10.52 -4.27
C GLY A 214 7.07 10.12 -3.48
N ASP A 215 6.90 9.83 -2.20
CA ASP A 215 7.98 9.34 -1.35
C ASP A 215 8.57 8.05 -1.91
N TRP A 216 9.86 7.88 -1.73
CA TRP A 216 10.61 6.75 -2.25
C TRP A 216 10.62 5.59 -1.27
N VAL A 217 9.98 4.47 -1.64
CA VAL A 217 10.11 3.21 -0.89
C VAL A 217 11.54 2.70 -1.02
N ILE A 218 12.31 2.76 0.05
CA ILE A 218 13.71 2.32 0.06
C ILE A 218 13.87 0.87 0.51
N SER A 219 12.91 0.29 1.20
CA SER A 219 12.97 -1.08 1.70
C SER A 219 12.68 -2.12 0.62
N ARG A 220 13.42 -3.21 0.63
CA ARG A 220 13.26 -4.36 -0.27
C ARG A 220 13.34 -5.66 0.51
N GLN A 221 12.40 -6.56 0.26
CA GLN A 221 12.34 -7.91 0.84
C GLN A 221 13.16 -8.84 -0.05
N ARG A 222 14.49 -8.74 0.04
CA ARG A 222 15.46 -9.57 -0.70
C ARG A 222 16.58 -9.99 0.23
N ILE A 223 17.23 -11.11 -0.09
CA ILE A 223 18.33 -11.65 0.71
C ILE A 223 19.65 -10.93 0.41
N TRP A 224 19.86 -10.53 -0.83
CA TRP A 224 21.10 -9.90 -1.27
C TRP A 224 20.95 -8.39 -1.43
N GLY A 225 21.71 -7.63 -0.67
CA GLY A 225 21.79 -6.16 -0.70
C GLY A 225 22.30 -5.57 0.61
N VAL A 226 22.42 -4.25 0.66
CA VAL A 226 22.83 -3.53 1.85
C VAL A 226 21.67 -3.46 2.84
N PRO A 227 21.83 -3.90 4.10
CA PRO A 227 20.76 -3.89 5.08
C PRO A 227 20.35 -2.47 5.48
N ILE A 228 19.09 -2.30 5.84
CA ILE A 228 18.60 -1.05 6.44
C ILE A 228 18.99 -1.04 7.92
N PRO A 229 19.76 -0.06 8.40
CA PRO A 229 20.38 -0.07 9.74
C PRO A 229 19.40 0.39 10.84
N ILE A 230 18.25 -0.24 10.93
CA ILE A 230 17.19 0.09 11.88
C ILE A 230 17.03 -1.04 12.90
N TYR A 231 16.84 -0.65 14.15
CA TYR A 231 16.56 -1.56 15.25
C TYR A 231 15.15 -1.28 15.78
N TYR A 232 14.51 -2.31 16.35
CA TYR A 232 13.23 -2.19 17.01
C TYR A 232 13.35 -2.63 18.46
N CYS A 233 12.84 -1.84 19.39
CA CYS A 233 12.76 -2.22 20.77
C CYS A 233 11.77 -3.36 20.97
N GLU A 234 12.17 -4.46 21.59
CA GLU A 234 11.28 -5.61 21.81
C GLU A 234 10.18 -5.35 22.84
N SER A 235 10.32 -4.31 23.68
CA SER A 235 9.31 -3.95 24.69
C SER A 235 8.25 -2.99 24.17
N CYS A 236 8.64 -1.86 23.53
CA CYS A 236 7.69 -0.84 23.10
C CYS A 236 7.40 -0.86 21.60
N GLY A 237 8.14 -1.66 20.81
CA GLY A 237 7.99 -1.75 19.36
C GLY A 237 8.56 -0.57 18.56
N GLU A 238 8.99 0.50 19.23
CA GLU A 238 9.51 1.71 18.57
C GLU A 238 10.80 1.43 17.80
N TYR A 239 10.89 2.03 16.61
CA TYR A 239 12.10 1.94 15.81
C TYR A 239 13.20 2.89 16.29
N ILE A 240 14.42 2.50 16.08
CA ILE A 240 15.61 3.22 16.53
C ILE A 240 16.59 3.34 15.36
N ILE A 241 16.89 4.58 15.01
CA ILE A 241 17.95 4.98 14.12
C ILE A 241 18.42 6.36 14.56
N ASN A 242 19.69 6.49 14.93
CA ASN A 242 20.30 7.74 15.32
C ASN A 242 21.80 7.72 15.06
N ASP A 243 22.48 8.84 15.26
CA ASP A 243 23.91 8.97 14.98
C ASP A 243 24.77 7.97 15.74
N ASP A 244 24.43 7.66 17.00
CA ASP A 244 25.20 6.75 17.83
C ASP A 244 25.08 5.31 17.30
N THR A 245 23.86 4.87 16.93
CA THR A 245 23.63 3.52 16.39
C THR A 245 24.27 3.36 15.02
N ILE A 246 24.18 4.39 14.16
CA ILE A 246 24.81 4.41 12.84
C ILE A 246 26.34 4.38 12.96
N LYS A 247 26.92 5.16 13.87
CA LYS A 247 28.36 5.20 14.07
C LYS A 247 28.91 3.86 14.58
N ALA A 248 28.25 3.24 15.55
CA ALA A 248 28.67 1.95 16.05
C ALA A 248 28.63 0.87 14.95
N LEU A 249 27.57 0.85 14.14
CA LEU A 249 27.48 -0.04 13.00
C LEU A 249 28.54 0.28 11.93
N GLN A 250 28.79 1.55 11.62
CA GLN A 250 29.79 1.98 10.66
C GLN A 250 31.18 1.48 11.03
N GLU A 251 31.57 1.58 12.31
CA GLU A 251 32.85 1.07 12.82
C GLU A 251 32.97 -0.45 12.62
N LYS A 252 31.88 -1.19 12.83
CA LYS A 252 31.83 -2.64 12.65
C LYS A 252 31.92 -3.03 11.17
N VAL A 253 31.14 -2.39 10.33
CA VAL A 253 31.07 -2.63 8.89
C VAL A 253 32.39 -2.26 8.20
N ALA A 254 33.11 -1.24 8.68
CA ALA A 254 34.42 -0.85 8.16
C ALA A 254 35.47 -1.97 8.29
N VAL A 255 35.31 -2.85 9.28
CA VAL A 255 36.24 -3.96 9.53
C VAL A 255 35.75 -5.27 8.89
N GLU A 256 34.46 -5.57 9.00
CA GLU A 256 33.89 -6.87 8.67
C GLU A 256 33.02 -6.86 7.39
N GLY A 257 32.78 -5.69 6.82
CA GLY A 257 31.87 -5.54 5.67
C GLY A 257 30.39 -5.54 6.10
N SER A 258 29.49 -5.42 5.11
CA SER A 258 28.02 -5.37 5.34
C SER A 258 27.44 -6.65 5.93
N ASP A 259 28.14 -7.78 5.80
CA ASP A 259 27.75 -9.06 6.38
C ASP A 259 27.71 -9.02 7.91
N ALA A 260 28.41 -8.07 8.54
CA ALA A 260 28.36 -7.83 9.99
C ALA A 260 26.92 -7.68 10.50
N TRP A 261 26.04 -7.06 9.72
CA TRP A 261 24.62 -6.92 10.08
C TRP A 261 23.94 -8.27 10.33
N TRP A 262 24.26 -9.26 9.49
CA TRP A 262 23.64 -10.58 9.56
C TRP A 262 24.35 -11.51 10.53
N ALA A 263 25.67 -11.35 10.69
CA ALA A 263 26.51 -12.21 11.51
C ALA A 263 26.37 -11.96 13.02
N HIS A 264 26.07 -10.71 13.42
CA HIS A 264 26.00 -10.31 14.82
C HIS A 264 24.56 -10.08 15.30
N SER A 265 24.35 -10.20 16.60
CA SER A 265 23.10 -9.79 17.25
C SER A 265 22.95 -8.28 17.31
N ALA A 266 21.73 -7.78 17.53
CA ALA A 266 21.51 -6.34 17.69
C ALA A 266 22.37 -5.74 18.82
N LYS A 267 22.55 -6.48 19.92
CA LYS A 267 23.32 -6.06 21.10
C LYS A 267 24.82 -5.89 20.80
N GLU A 268 25.37 -6.70 19.89
CA GLU A 268 26.79 -6.62 19.49
C GLU A 268 27.07 -5.49 18.46
N LEU A 269 26.02 -5.02 17.78
CA LEU A 269 26.10 -3.92 16.81
C LEU A 269 25.76 -2.56 17.42
N LEU A 270 25.05 -2.53 18.53
CA LEU A 270 24.71 -1.31 19.24
C LEU A 270 25.84 -0.87 20.19
N PRO A 271 25.90 0.41 20.58
CA PRO A 271 26.85 0.88 21.58
C PRO A 271 26.72 0.08 22.88
N GLU A 272 27.82 -0.10 23.61
CA GLU A 272 27.84 -0.81 24.90
C GLU A 272 26.88 -0.16 25.90
N GLY A 273 26.00 -0.96 26.49
CA GLY A 273 25.00 -0.48 27.45
C GLY A 273 23.87 0.35 26.85
N PHE A 274 23.69 0.31 25.53
CA PHE A 274 22.63 1.02 24.86
C PHE A 274 21.26 0.63 25.38
N LYS A 275 20.39 1.62 25.59
CA LYS A 275 19.00 1.45 26.03
C LYS A 275 18.05 2.19 25.11
N CYS A 276 16.85 1.65 24.97
CA CYS A 276 15.81 2.28 24.19
C CYS A 276 15.53 3.71 24.71
N PRO A 277 15.64 4.73 23.88
CA PRO A 277 15.39 6.12 24.28
C PRO A 277 13.93 6.38 24.67
N HIS A 278 13.00 5.52 24.28
CA HIS A 278 11.57 5.66 24.56
C HIS A 278 11.14 5.00 25.88
N CYS A 279 11.65 3.79 26.18
CA CYS A 279 11.19 3.03 27.35
C CYS A 279 12.31 2.52 28.27
N GLY A 280 13.59 2.70 27.90
CA GLY A 280 14.73 2.26 28.70
C GLY A 280 15.07 0.75 28.64
N HIS A 281 14.35 -0.03 27.83
CA HIS A 281 14.61 -1.46 27.61
C HIS A 281 15.92 -1.68 26.84
N ASP A 282 16.52 -2.86 26.93
CA ASP A 282 17.85 -3.18 26.39
C ASP A 282 17.89 -4.38 25.44
N GLU A 283 16.73 -4.88 25.04
CA GLU A 283 16.62 -5.93 24.02
C GLU A 283 16.02 -5.38 22.72
N PHE A 284 16.64 -5.76 21.60
CA PHE A 284 16.34 -5.20 20.28
C PHE A 284 16.37 -6.28 19.22
N LYS A 285 15.47 -6.18 18.25
CA LYS A 285 15.53 -6.88 16.97
C LYS A 285 16.02 -5.95 15.89
N LYS A 286 16.64 -6.53 14.86
CA LYS A 286 17.14 -5.81 13.68
C LYS A 286 16.10 -5.82 12.58
N GLU A 287 16.12 -4.79 11.72
CA GLU A 287 15.43 -4.80 10.44
C GLU A 287 15.97 -5.92 9.55
N THR A 288 15.11 -6.56 8.77
CA THR A 288 15.47 -7.64 7.85
C THR A 288 15.42 -7.22 6.38
N ASP A 289 14.83 -6.07 6.10
CA ASP A 289 14.79 -5.51 4.76
C ASP A 289 16.16 -4.94 4.36
N ILE A 290 16.42 -4.94 3.06
CA ILE A 290 17.60 -4.32 2.46
C ILE A 290 17.23 -3.02 1.75
N MET A 291 18.22 -2.18 1.48
CA MET A 291 18.04 -0.96 0.72
C MET A 291 17.75 -1.25 -0.76
N ASP A 292 17.00 -0.37 -1.39
CA ASP A 292 16.89 -0.30 -2.84
C ASP A 292 18.27 -0.08 -3.45
N VAL A 293 18.63 -0.86 -4.46
CA VAL A 293 19.92 -0.75 -5.18
C VAL A 293 20.16 0.65 -5.77
N TRP A 294 19.11 1.41 -6.06
CA TRP A 294 19.24 2.80 -6.50
C TRP A 294 19.71 3.74 -5.38
N PHE A 295 19.46 3.38 -4.12
CA PHE A 295 20.03 4.08 -2.98
C PHE A 295 21.55 3.83 -2.90
N ASP A 296 21.99 2.60 -3.12
CA ASP A 296 23.40 2.24 -3.16
C ASP A 296 24.12 2.98 -4.31
N SER A 297 23.52 2.97 -5.51
CA SER A 297 24.01 3.72 -6.67
C SER A 297 24.07 5.23 -6.39
N GLY A 298 23.02 5.79 -5.79
CA GLY A 298 22.97 7.21 -5.41
C GLY A 298 24.00 7.63 -4.35
N SER A 299 24.57 6.68 -3.59
CA SER A 299 25.58 6.93 -2.56
C SER A 299 27.01 6.87 -3.09
N SER A 300 27.23 6.49 -4.36
CA SER A 300 28.58 6.23 -4.91
C SER A 300 29.48 7.47 -4.96
N TRP A 301 28.91 8.68 -4.99
CA TRP A 301 29.68 9.91 -4.88
C TRP A 301 30.49 9.97 -3.56
N SER A 302 29.88 9.57 -2.43
CA SER A 302 30.54 9.53 -1.13
C SER A 302 31.31 8.23 -0.92
N GLY A 303 30.66 7.07 -1.12
CA GLY A 303 31.25 5.76 -0.85
C GLY A 303 32.38 5.34 -1.80
N VAL A 304 32.50 5.95 -2.98
CA VAL A 304 33.53 5.62 -3.97
C VAL A 304 34.38 6.82 -4.31
N LEU A 305 33.79 7.96 -4.69
CA LEU A 305 34.60 9.09 -5.20
C LEU A 305 35.40 9.77 -4.07
N GLU A 306 34.71 10.24 -3.02
CA GLU A 306 35.38 10.92 -1.90
C GLU A 306 36.37 10.03 -1.18
N VAL A 307 36.01 8.78 -0.89
CA VAL A 307 36.89 7.81 -0.19
C VAL A 307 38.17 7.54 -0.95
N ASN A 308 38.14 7.58 -2.30
CA ASN A 308 39.33 7.38 -3.15
C ASN A 308 39.99 8.69 -3.60
N GLY A 309 39.55 9.85 -3.07
CA GLY A 309 40.13 11.16 -3.43
C GLY A 309 39.88 11.54 -4.89
N LEU A 310 38.80 11.09 -5.48
CA LEU A 310 38.39 11.42 -6.84
C LEU A 310 37.47 12.66 -6.87
N ASP A 311 37.39 13.29 -8.04
CA ASP A 311 36.58 14.49 -8.21
C ASP A 311 35.08 14.20 -8.07
N VAL A 312 34.38 15.13 -7.42
CA VAL A 312 32.90 15.17 -7.34
C VAL A 312 32.42 16.48 -7.95
N PRO A 313 31.53 16.44 -8.96
CA PRO A 313 30.97 15.26 -9.65
C PRO A 313 32.00 14.50 -10.49
N CYS A 314 31.75 13.21 -10.72
CA CYS A 314 32.60 12.38 -11.58
C CYS A 314 32.54 12.83 -13.03
N ALA A 315 33.63 12.53 -13.80
CA ALA A 315 33.70 12.84 -15.22
C ALA A 315 32.64 12.08 -16.08
N MET A 316 32.27 10.89 -15.65
CA MET A 316 31.27 10.07 -16.33
C MET A 316 30.57 9.15 -15.31
N TYR A 317 29.23 9.09 -15.37
CA TYR A 317 28.39 8.14 -14.64
C TYR A 317 27.43 7.46 -15.63
N LEU A 318 27.56 6.15 -15.80
CA LEU A 318 26.73 5.38 -16.73
C LEU A 318 25.61 4.68 -15.98
N GLU A 319 24.40 5.01 -16.35
CA GLU A 319 23.17 4.37 -15.89
C GLU A 319 22.42 3.77 -17.11
N GLY A 320 21.94 2.53 -17.00
CA GLY A 320 21.32 1.89 -18.14
C GLY A 320 20.22 0.92 -17.80
#